data_17d3590dce29fd1c5d939b276a57b5b0
#
_entry.id   17d3590dce29fd1c5d939b276a57b5b0
#
_cell.length_a   1.000
_cell.length_b   1.000
_cell.length_c   1.000
_cell.angle_alpha   90.00
_cell.angle_beta   90.00
_cell.angle_gamma   90.00
#
_symmetry.space_group_name_H-M   'P 1'
#
loop_
_entity.id
_entity.type
_entity.pdbx_description
1 polymer ?
#
loop_
_entity_poly.entity_id
_entity_poly.type
_entity_poly.pdbx_seq_one_letter_code
_entity_poly.pdbx_strand_id
1 'polypeptide(L)'
;MLSGLQAFFDHSRHTLSVRNIEARLDVLAFEGHEHLSQPFTYRVEFTSTERDLAAETLLGQDARFSLHAAPQKPPASGFSAPAVKPLRTLHGVVTGFKRQSGSNDQARYELTLQPRLALLGQGRQFRIYQHQSVPQIVESILRSRHDFEGQDFLFSLKRDYPRREQVMQYGESDLAFIDRLLADVGIWYRFTSDERLGIDVVEFCDDQRLYQFDIALPYRPQSGLGSSGQDAVWHLQSNHRVVEQQVHIRAYHPRDAGAHLSGEIDQSRGASGTYGEAYHYAEPYTTLGDRLDQDEDLLSESGYFYARLRHERYLNAQTQLSGITSSATLAPGQVLHTTGGAPQAFTPGAVITGLTTTAARDSSLVATFQAIPYSDTVCFRPALQPKPQIAGTVPARVTSPQANDPYGHIDLEGRY
;
A
#
# COMPACT_ATOMS: atom_id res chain seq x y z
N MET A 1 5.62 38.62 24.02
CA MET A 1 4.30 39.14 23.64
C MET A 1 3.98 39.08 22.15
N LEU A 2 4.92 38.78 21.25
CA LEU A 2 4.67 38.65 19.79
C LEU A 2 4.17 37.28 19.38
N SER A 3 4.43 36.21 20.15
CA SER A 3 3.99 34.85 19.82
C SER A 3 2.48 34.61 19.99
N GLY A 4 1.80 35.38 20.85
CA GLY A 4 0.36 35.22 21.05
C GLY A 4 -0.51 35.88 19.97
N LEU A 5 0.00 36.89 19.26
CA LEU A 5 -0.70 37.51 18.13
C LEU A 5 -0.60 36.72 16.86
N GLN A 6 0.49 35.96 16.66
CA GLN A 6 0.65 35.06 15.49
C GLN A 6 -0.37 33.95 15.48
N ALA A 7 -0.78 33.40 16.63
CA ALA A 7 -1.78 32.33 16.72
C ALA A 7 -3.19 32.76 16.27
N PHE A 8 -3.51 34.08 16.35
CA PHE A 8 -4.80 34.61 15.89
C PHE A 8 -4.94 34.73 14.37
N PHE A 9 -3.80 34.74 13.65
CA PHE A 9 -3.77 34.80 12.18
C PHE A 9 -3.37 33.52 11.53
N ASP A 10 -3.23 32.41 12.30
CA ASP A 10 -2.91 31.09 11.79
C ASP A 10 -4.20 30.42 11.28
N HIS A 11 -4.52 30.66 10.01
CA HIS A 11 -5.68 30.07 9.37
C HIS A 11 -5.41 28.65 8.82
N SER A 12 -4.18 28.18 8.90
CA SER A 12 -3.79 26.83 8.44
C SER A 12 -4.18 25.80 9.46
N ARG A 13 -5.17 24.96 9.13
CA ARG A 13 -5.62 23.84 9.98
C ARG A 13 -4.60 22.70 10.00
N HIS A 14 -3.96 22.44 8.88
CA HIS A 14 -3.00 21.37 8.67
C HIS A 14 -1.58 21.94 8.56
N THR A 15 -0.57 21.17 8.95
CA THR A 15 0.81 21.67 8.96
C THR A 15 1.69 20.85 8.05
N LEU A 16 2.52 21.56 7.28
CA LEU A 16 3.52 20.99 6.40
C LEU A 16 4.90 21.50 6.85
N SER A 17 5.86 20.60 7.01
CA SER A 17 7.26 20.95 7.23
C SER A 17 8.15 20.10 6.33
N VAL A 18 9.19 20.69 5.79
CA VAL A 18 10.20 20.04 4.96
C VAL A 18 11.55 20.25 5.64
N ARG A 19 12.36 19.20 5.66
CA ARG A 19 13.69 19.24 6.28
C ARG A 19 14.52 20.37 5.67
N ASN A 20 15.25 21.10 6.51
CA ASN A 20 16.10 22.24 6.14
C ASN A 20 15.37 23.45 5.51
N ILE A 21 14.06 23.51 5.55
CA ILE A 21 13.27 24.67 5.13
C ILE A 21 12.75 25.39 6.37
N GLU A 22 13.25 26.59 6.61
CA GLU A 22 12.81 27.47 7.72
C GLU A 22 11.59 28.32 7.34
N ALA A 23 11.36 28.49 6.03
CA ALA A 23 10.22 29.24 5.54
C ALA A 23 8.90 28.65 6.03
N ARG A 24 7.98 29.48 6.44
CA ARG A 24 6.62 29.05 6.80
C ARG A 24 5.86 28.61 5.56
N LEU A 25 5.32 27.38 5.61
CA LEU A 25 4.52 26.77 4.58
C LEU A 25 3.06 26.72 5.03
N ASP A 26 2.26 27.70 4.59
CA ASP A 26 0.86 27.85 4.97
C ASP A 26 -0.03 26.98 4.07
N VAL A 27 -0.51 25.84 4.57
CA VAL A 27 -1.34 24.89 3.80
C VAL A 27 -2.69 25.52 3.41
N LEU A 28 -3.00 25.48 2.12
CA LEU A 28 -4.27 25.94 1.55
C LEU A 28 -5.26 24.79 1.34
N ALA A 29 -4.78 23.74 0.71
CA ALA A 29 -5.58 22.57 0.36
C ALA A 29 -4.67 21.36 0.21
N PHE A 30 -5.26 20.16 0.26
CA PHE A 30 -4.55 18.95 -0.11
C PHE A 30 -5.50 17.89 -0.66
N GLU A 31 -4.92 16.99 -1.43
CA GLU A 31 -5.52 15.76 -1.89
C GLU A 31 -4.55 14.61 -1.66
N GLY A 32 -5.02 13.57 -0.96
CA GLY A 32 -4.24 12.39 -0.63
C GLY A 32 -4.86 11.12 -1.17
N HIS A 33 -4.05 10.24 -1.73
CA HIS A 33 -4.44 8.92 -2.21
C HIS A 33 -3.60 7.86 -1.53
N GLU A 34 -4.27 6.91 -0.90
CA GLU A 34 -3.64 5.80 -0.20
C GLU A 34 -4.32 4.49 -0.63
N HIS A 35 -3.54 3.46 -0.91
CA HIS A 35 -4.06 2.13 -1.24
C HIS A 35 -3.16 1.05 -0.62
N LEU A 36 -3.75 -0.10 -0.29
CA LEU A 36 -2.96 -1.29 0.04
C LEU A 36 -2.06 -1.66 -1.14
N SER A 37 -0.82 -2.00 -0.86
CA SER A 37 0.18 -2.42 -1.83
C SER A 37 0.50 -1.38 -2.92
N GLN A 38 0.42 -0.09 -2.53
CA GLN A 38 0.83 1.03 -3.37
C GLN A 38 1.41 2.17 -2.51
N PRO A 39 2.46 2.86 -2.96
CA PRO A 39 2.92 4.07 -2.30
C PRO A 39 1.81 5.13 -2.26
N PHE A 40 1.61 5.75 -1.10
CA PHE A 40 0.69 6.87 -1.01
C PHE A 40 1.20 8.10 -1.75
N THR A 41 0.28 9.00 -2.12
CA THR A 41 0.59 10.28 -2.74
C THR A 41 -0.27 11.38 -2.13
N TYR A 42 0.36 12.40 -1.58
CA TYR A 42 -0.30 13.61 -1.11
C TYR A 42 0.17 14.81 -1.92
N ARG A 43 -0.76 15.52 -2.54
CA ARG A 43 -0.51 16.81 -3.18
C ARG A 43 -0.97 17.89 -2.21
N VAL A 44 -0.03 18.72 -1.75
CA VAL A 44 -0.31 19.75 -0.76
C VAL A 44 -0.06 21.11 -1.39
N GLU A 45 -1.09 21.92 -1.48
CA GLU A 45 -1.01 23.30 -1.91
C GLU A 45 -0.77 24.20 -0.70
N PHE A 46 0.16 25.11 -0.82
CA PHE A 46 0.51 26.04 0.24
C PHE A 46 0.96 27.41 -0.28
N THR A 47 0.95 28.41 0.59
CA THR A 47 1.60 29.70 0.34
C THR A 47 2.82 29.86 1.24
N SER A 48 3.78 30.66 0.76
CA SER A 48 4.94 31.09 1.54
C SER A 48 5.26 32.54 1.21
N THR A 49 5.81 33.26 2.21
CA THR A 49 6.40 34.59 2.02
C THR A 49 7.70 34.55 1.24
N GLU A 50 8.36 33.38 1.20
CA GLU A 50 9.47 33.09 0.32
C GLU A 50 8.91 32.94 -1.11
N ARG A 51 9.17 33.92 -1.97
CA ARG A 51 8.56 34.02 -3.30
C ARG A 51 9.21 33.16 -4.36
N ASP A 52 10.41 32.65 -4.08
CA ASP A 52 11.22 31.85 -5.00
C ASP A 52 11.92 30.71 -4.26
N LEU A 53 11.11 29.77 -3.75
CA LEU A 53 11.64 28.55 -3.15
C LEU A 53 12.34 27.72 -4.23
N ALA A 54 13.61 27.41 -4.01
CA ALA A 54 14.39 26.64 -4.96
C ALA A 54 13.99 25.16 -4.93
N ALA A 55 13.68 24.58 -6.07
CA ALA A 55 13.26 23.18 -6.18
C ALA A 55 14.35 22.22 -5.67
N GLU A 56 15.61 22.55 -5.86
CA GLU A 56 16.78 21.75 -5.44
C GLU A 56 16.88 21.61 -3.91
N THR A 57 16.31 22.56 -3.16
CA THR A 57 16.30 22.50 -1.69
C THR A 57 15.13 21.72 -1.13
N LEU A 58 14.14 21.37 -1.96
CA LEU A 58 12.92 20.66 -1.59
C LEU A 58 12.90 19.23 -2.07
N LEU A 59 13.26 18.99 -3.33
CA LEU A 59 13.17 17.67 -3.95
C LEU A 59 14.10 16.68 -3.24
N GLY A 60 13.57 15.50 -2.93
CA GLY A 60 14.28 14.43 -2.22
C GLY A 60 14.43 14.66 -0.71
N GLN A 61 13.95 15.79 -0.16
CA GLN A 61 14.02 16.04 1.28
C GLN A 61 12.89 15.34 2.03
N ASP A 62 13.18 14.94 3.27
CA ASP A 62 12.18 14.43 4.18
C ASP A 62 11.14 15.53 4.50
N ALA A 63 9.89 15.13 4.50
CA ALA A 63 8.79 16.03 4.81
C ALA A 63 7.77 15.38 5.73
N ARG A 64 7.09 16.21 6.48
CA ARG A 64 6.07 15.83 7.45
C ARG A 64 4.80 16.62 7.17
N PHE A 65 3.71 15.90 6.99
CA PHE A 65 2.39 16.48 6.81
C PHE A 65 1.45 16.01 7.93
N SER A 66 0.93 16.95 8.74
CA SER A 66 0.11 16.60 9.90
C SER A 66 -1.31 17.12 9.74
N LEU A 67 -2.27 16.23 9.95
CA LEU A 67 -3.70 16.50 9.95
C LEU A 67 -4.16 16.84 11.37
N HIS A 68 -4.88 17.95 11.54
CA HIS A 68 -5.36 18.42 12.83
C HIS A 68 -6.89 18.48 12.86
N ALA A 69 -7.46 18.35 14.05
CA ALA A 69 -8.88 18.57 14.28
C ALA A 69 -9.32 20.00 13.93
N ALA A 70 -10.59 20.20 13.64
CA ALA A 70 -11.14 21.55 13.51
C ALA A 70 -10.86 22.35 14.79
N PRO A 71 -10.46 23.63 14.69
CA PRO A 71 -10.24 24.45 15.87
C PRO A 71 -11.54 24.54 16.67
N GLN A 72 -11.48 24.13 17.93
CA GLN A 72 -12.58 24.38 18.86
C GLN A 72 -12.61 25.88 19.18
N LYS A 73 -13.81 26.45 19.35
CA LYS A 73 -13.92 27.85 19.80
C LYS A 73 -13.09 28.02 21.07
N PRO A 74 -12.22 29.05 21.15
CA PRO A 74 -11.42 29.26 22.34
C PRO A 74 -12.34 29.39 23.56
N PRO A 75 -11.97 28.78 24.70
CA PRO A 75 -12.72 29.02 25.94
C PRO A 75 -12.73 30.50 26.25
N ALA A 76 -13.84 31.01 26.75
CA ALA A 76 -14.05 32.42 27.04
C ALA A 76 -13.10 33.03 28.09
N SER A 77 -12.20 32.25 28.67
CA SER A 77 -11.15 32.66 29.61
C SER A 77 -9.80 32.65 28.91
N GLY A 78 -9.10 33.79 28.93
CA GLY A 78 -7.84 34.10 28.23
C GLY A 78 -6.60 33.23 28.52
N PHE A 79 -6.76 31.90 28.60
CA PHE A 79 -5.66 30.94 28.65
C PHE A 79 -5.27 30.55 27.24
N SER A 80 -3.98 30.54 26.97
CA SER A 80 -3.41 29.96 25.72
C SER A 80 -3.99 28.58 25.47
N ALA A 81 -4.60 28.40 24.30
CA ALA A 81 -5.06 27.06 23.88
C ALA A 81 -3.86 26.10 23.91
N PRO A 82 -3.99 24.91 24.50
CA PRO A 82 -2.93 23.90 24.46
C PRO A 82 -2.62 23.55 23.01
N ALA A 83 -1.35 23.26 22.71
CA ALA A 83 -0.94 22.80 21.38
C ALA A 83 -1.79 21.60 20.96
N VAL A 84 -2.57 21.74 19.89
CA VAL A 84 -3.47 20.70 19.40
C VAL A 84 -2.61 19.57 18.82
N LYS A 85 -2.65 18.40 19.47
CA LYS A 85 -1.96 17.22 18.94
C LYS A 85 -2.55 16.85 17.56
N PRO A 86 -1.72 16.52 16.56
CA PRO A 86 -2.23 16.07 15.27
C PRO A 86 -3.03 14.77 15.43
N LEU A 87 -4.11 14.65 14.67
CA LEU A 87 -4.90 13.42 14.59
C LEU A 87 -4.14 12.31 13.86
N ARG A 88 -3.40 12.70 12.82
CA ARG A 88 -2.55 11.83 12.03
C ARG A 88 -1.40 12.61 11.44
N THR A 89 -0.25 11.98 11.37
CA THR A 89 0.95 12.52 10.74
C THR A 89 1.44 11.56 9.67
N LEU A 90 1.77 12.10 8.52
CA LEU A 90 2.36 11.40 7.39
C LEU A 90 3.80 11.87 7.24
N HIS A 91 4.72 10.92 7.21
CA HIS A 91 6.13 11.16 6.91
C HIS A 91 6.44 10.61 5.52
N GLY A 92 7.38 11.21 4.83
CA GLY A 92 7.79 10.79 3.51
C GLY A 92 8.82 11.73 2.91
N VAL A 93 8.98 11.66 1.59
CA VAL A 93 9.91 12.49 0.83
C VAL A 93 9.17 13.35 -0.18
N VAL A 94 9.72 14.50 -0.48
CA VAL A 94 9.22 15.39 -1.54
C VAL A 94 9.63 14.82 -2.89
N THR A 95 8.67 14.32 -3.66
CA THR A 95 8.92 13.75 -5.00
C THR A 95 8.53 14.70 -6.14
N GLY A 96 7.78 15.75 -5.83
CA GLY A 96 7.37 16.75 -6.79
C GLY A 96 7.22 18.13 -6.17
N PHE A 97 7.54 19.16 -6.93
CA PHE A 97 7.41 20.55 -6.51
C PHE A 97 7.02 21.43 -7.70
N LYS A 98 6.06 22.32 -7.48
CA LYS A 98 5.55 23.21 -8.53
C LYS A 98 5.26 24.58 -7.94
N ARG A 99 5.76 25.63 -8.57
CA ARG A 99 5.34 27.01 -8.32
C ARG A 99 4.12 27.31 -9.19
N GLN A 100 3.00 27.68 -8.58
CA GLN A 100 1.74 27.92 -9.29
C GLN A 100 1.57 29.41 -9.67
N SER A 101 1.73 30.31 -8.70
CA SER A 101 1.54 31.74 -8.88
C SER A 101 2.31 32.54 -7.84
N GLY A 102 2.34 33.85 -7.99
CA GLY A 102 2.94 34.74 -7.00
C GLY A 102 2.30 36.12 -7.02
N SER A 103 2.31 36.78 -5.88
CA SER A 103 1.97 38.19 -5.68
C SER A 103 3.19 38.94 -5.13
N ASN A 104 3.01 40.23 -4.77
CA ASN A 104 4.09 41.01 -4.18
C ASN A 104 4.47 40.52 -2.78
N ASP A 105 3.55 39.83 -2.06
CA ASP A 105 3.72 39.49 -0.65
C ASP A 105 3.97 37.98 -0.44
N GLN A 106 3.46 37.12 -1.33
CA GLN A 106 3.57 35.68 -1.18
C GLN A 106 3.48 34.96 -2.54
N ALA A 107 3.99 33.73 -2.57
CA ALA A 107 3.80 32.82 -3.69
C ALA A 107 3.03 31.55 -3.29
N ARG A 108 2.33 30.98 -4.25
CA ARG A 108 1.58 29.72 -4.11
C ARG A 108 2.33 28.60 -4.78
N TYR A 109 2.42 27.50 -4.09
CA TYR A 109 3.16 26.29 -4.45
C TYR A 109 2.31 25.04 -4.30
N GLU A 110 2.73 23.98 -4.94
CA GLU A 110 2.22 22.62 -4.76
C GLU A 110 3.41 21.68 -4.54
N LEU A 111 3.31 20.84 -3.54
CA LEU A 111 4.31 19.82 -3.20
C LEU A 111 3.66 18.45 -3.27
N THR A 112 4.38 17.47 -3.81
CA THR A 112 3.99 16.05 -3.77
C THR A 112 4.82 15.33 -2.71
N LEU A 113 4.13 14.77 -1.72
CA LEU A 113 4.68 13.94 -0.66
C LEU A 113 4.37 12.48 -0.94
N GLN A 114 5.38 11.62 -0.92
CA GLN A 114 5.24 10.17 -1.09
C GLN A 114 6.14 9.44 -0.09
N PRO A 115 5.87 8.15 0.21
CA PRO A 115 6.79 7.38 1.03
C PRO A 115 8.11 7.18 0.30
N ARG A 116 9.19 6.97 1.05
CA ARG A 116 10.52 6.73 0.49
C ARG A 116 10.55 5.56 -0.50
N LEU A 117 9.69 4.56 -0.30
CA LEU A 117 9.52 3.42 -1.22
C LEU A 117 9.15 3.86 -2.65
N ALA A 118 8.47 4.99 -2.85
CA ALA A 118 8.09 5.49 -4.17
C ALA A 118 9.31 5.84 -5.05
N LEU A 119 10.43 6.21 -4.45
CA LEU A 119 11.68 6.52 -5.17
C LEU A 119 12.22 5.31 -5.94
N LEU A 120 11.90 4.08 -5.48
CA LEU A 120 12.29 2.84 -6.15
C LEU A 120 11.58 2.63 -7.49
N GLY A 121 10.58 3.46 -7.78
CA GLY A 121 9.92 3.51 -9.09
C GLY A 121 10.78 4.12 -10.20
N GLN A 122 11.89 4.76 -9.85
CA GLN A 122 12.79 5.40 -10.81
C GLN A 122 13.81 4.41 -11.39
N GLY A 123 14.09 4.57 -12.68
CA GLY A 123 15.06 3.73 -13.38
C GLY A 123 14.55 2.33 -13.74
N ARG A 124 15.41 1.55 -14.38
CA ARG A 124 15.13 0.16 -14.76
C ARG A 124 16.37 -0.69 -14.53
N GLN A 125 16.16 -1.95 -14.13
CA GLN A 125 17.24 -2.85 -13.76
C GLN A 125 17.12 -4.20 -14.49
N PHE A 126 18.27 -4.85 -14.65
CA PHE A 126 18.42 -6.22 -15.15
C PHE A 126 19.28 -6.96 -14.14
N ARG A 127 18.70 -7.87 -13.36
CA ARG A 127 19.40 -8.59 -12.29
C ARG A 127 18.85 -10.01 -12.16
N ILE A 128 19.71 -10.88 -11.63
CA ILE A 128 19.36 -12.25 -11.29
C ILE A 128 19.59 -12.43 -9.78
N TYR A 129 18.60 -12.95 -9.11
CA TYR A 129 18.62 -13.33 -7.70
C TYR A 129 18.59 -14.85 -7.63
N GLN A 130 19.51 -15.45 -6.87
CA GLN A 130 19.62 -16.90 -6.77
C GLN A 130 19.53 -17.33 -5.30
N HIS A 131 18.89 -18.47 -5.06
CA HIS A 131 18.75 -19.11 -3.75
C HIS A 131 18.19 -18.20 -2.65
N GLN A 132 17.26 -17.33 -3.01
CA GLN A 132 16.60 -16.40 -2.10
C GLN A 132 15.08 -16.56 -2.16
N SER A 133 14.42 -16.41 -1.01
CA SER A 133 12.97 -16.30 -0.95
C SER A 133 12.49 -14.91 -1.38
N VAL A 134 11.19 -14.75 -1.69
CA VAL A 134 10.63 -13.45 -2.07
C VAL A 134 10.89 -12.37 -1.00
N PRO A 135 10.63 -12.60 0.31
CA PRO A 135 10.98 -11.61 1.33
C PRO A 135 12.48 -11.28 1.38
N GLN A 136 13.36 -12.29 1.20
CA GLN A 136 14.81 -12.05 1.18
C GLN A 136 15.26 -11.20 -0.01
N ILE A 137 14.66 -11.40 -1.19
CA ILE A 137 14.94 -10.56 -2.37
C ILE A 137 14.51 -9.12 -2.11
N VAL A 138 13.28 -8.92 -1.59
CA VAL A 138 12.76 -7.58 -1.27
C VAL A 138 13.65 -6.89 -0.24
N GLU A 139 13.99 -7.56 0.86
CA GLU A 139 14.90 -7.02 1.89
C GLU A 139 16.27 -6.66 1.31
N SER A 140 16.82 -7.53 0.47
CA SER A 140 18.12 -7.29 -0.18
C SER A 140 18.08 -6.02 -1.06
N ILE A 141 17.01 -5.79 -1.80
CA ILE A 141 16.85 -4.59 -2.61
C ILE A 141 16.75 -3.35 -1.72
N LEU A 142 15.89 -3.39 -0.71
CA LEU A 142 15.69 -2.26 0.20
C LEU A 142 16.99 -1.85 0.90
N ARG A 143 17.72 -2.81 1.47
CA ARG A 143 18.95 -2.53 2.24
C ARG A 143 20.15 -2.20 1.36
N SER A 144 20.45 -3.06 0.37
CA SER A 144 21.72 -2.96 -0.34
C SER A 144 21.74 -1.93 -1.47
N ARG A 145 20.58 -1.46 -1.89
CA ARG A 145 20.46 -0.55 -3.04
C ARG A 145 19.82 0.79 -2.74
N HIS A 146 19.02 0.85 -1.67
CA HIS A 146 18.24 2.04 -1.33
C HIS A 146 18.45 2.48 0.11
N ASP A 147 19.45 1.89 0.81
CA ASP A 147 19.85 2.29 2.15
C ASP A 147 18.69 2.33 3.17
N PHE A 148 17.71 1.41 3.03
CA PHE A 148 16.70 1.20 4.04
C PHE A 148 17.29 0.48 5.23
N GLU A 149 17.04 1.00 6.41
CA GLU A 149 17.45 0.38 7.67
C GLU A 149 16.31 -0.47 8.25
N GLY A 150 16.59 -1.21 9.33
CA GLY A 150 15.60 -2.09 9.96
C GLY A 150 14.39 -1.37 10.57
N GLN A 151 14.45 -0.05 10.70
CA GLN A 151 13.37 0.81 11.17
C GLN A 151 12.43 1.29 10.05
N ASP A 152 12.88 1.24 8.80
CA ASP A 152 12.13 1.76 7.64
C ASP A 152 11.12 0.76 7.10
N PHE A 153 11.27 -0.52 7.44
CA PHE A 153 10.37 -1.58 7.00
C PHE A 153 10.24 -2.72 8.00
N LEU A 154 9.11 -3.45 7.93
CA LEU A 154 8.80 -4.57 8.79
C LEU A 154 8.15 -5.70 7.98
N PHE A 155 8.63 -6.92 8.15
CA PHE A 155 7.96 -8.13 7.66
C PHE A 155 7.14 -8.76 8.78
N SER A 156 5.83 -8.54 8.77
CA SER A 156 4.85 -9.16 9.68
C SER A 156 4.24 -10.38 8.98
N LEU A 157 5.06 -11.40 8.71
CA LEU A 157 4.62 -12.58 7.97
C LEU A 157 4.25 -13.72 8.91
N LYS A 158 3.20 -14.45 8.59
CA LYS A 158 2.75 -15.65 9.31
C LYS A 158 3.26 -16.94 8.66
N ARG A 159 3.74 -16.86 7.41
CA ARG A 159 4.23 -17.98 6.63
C ARG A 159 5.72 -17.88 6.39
N ASP A 160 6.37 -19.04 6.25
CA ASP A 160 7.71 -19.14 5.72
C ASP A 160 7.66 -19.30 4.19
N TYR A 161 8.57 -18.65 3.50
CA TYR A 161 8.64 -18.69 2.04
C TYR A 161 9.88 -19.44 1.57
N PRO A 162 9.75 -20.38 0.62
CA PRO A 162 10.88 -21.17 0.15
C PRO A 162 11.87 -20.31 -0.65
N ARG A 163 13.11 -20.76 -0.68
CA ARG A 163 14.13 -20.16 -1.54
C ARG A 163 13.90 -20.62 -2.95
N ARG A 164 13.78 -19.67 -3.88
CA ARG A 164 13.69 -19.94 -5.31
C ARG A 164 15.09 -20.12 -5.90
N GLU A 165 15.26 -21.03 -6.82
CA GLU A 165 16.53 -21.24 -7.51
C GLU A 165 17.01 -19.95 -8.18
N GLN A 166 16.13 -19.33 -8.94
CA GLN A 166 16.43 -18.13 -9.70
C GLN A 166 15.19 -17.26 -9.86
N VAL A 167 15.37 -15.96 -9.69
CA VAL A 167 14.37 -14.93 -9.98
C VAL A 167 15.01 -13.85 -10.81
N MET A 168 14.38 -13.45 -11.90
CA MET A 168 14.91 -12.46 -12.82
C MET A 168 14.11 -11.17 -12.73
N GLN A 169 14.82 -10.05 -12.57
CA GLN A 169 14.35 -8.70 -12.82
C GLN A 169 14.77 -8.32 -14.24
N TYR A 170 13.83 -8.01 -15.10
CA TYR A 170 14.11 -7.72 -16.51
C TYR A 170 13.45 -6.43 -16.98
N GLY A 171 14.24 -5.35 -17.02
CA GLY A 171 13.79 -4.04 -17.48
C GLY A 171 12.72 -3.39 -16.61
N GLU A 172 12.60 -3.80 -15.36
CA GLU A 172 11.66 -3.29 -14.37
C GLU A 172 12.35 -2.29 -13.45
N SER A 173 11.59 -1.31 -12.92
CA SER A 173 12.05 -0.57 -11.74
C SER A 173 12.07 -1.50 -10.51
N ASP A 174 12.80 -1.11 -9.48
CA ASP A 174 12.85 -1.92 -8.26
C ASP A 174 11.47 -2.00 -7.58
N LEU A 175 10.69 -0.92 -7.59
CA LEU A 175 9.33 -0.92 -7.06
C LEU A 175 8.43 -1.88 -7.84
N ALA A 176 8.42 -1.80 -9.18
CA ALA A 176 7.60 -2.69 -9.99
C ALA A 176 7.98 -4.17 -9.81
N PHE A 177 9.27 -4.46 -9.67
CA PHE A 177 9.76 -5.80 -9.40
C PHE A 177 9.33 -6.30 -8.00
N ILE A 178 9.46 -5.47 -6.97
CA ILE A 178 9.00 -5.77 -5.61
C ILE A 178 7.48 -6.04 -5.62
N ASP A 179 6.68 -5.14 -6.19
CA ASP A 179 5.22 -5.28 -6.25
C ASP A 179 4.81 -6.56 -6.97
N ARG A 180 5.50 -6.92 -8.07
CA ARG A 180 5.23 -8.15 -8.80
C ARG A 180 5.53 -9.40 -7.97
N LEU A 181 6.68 -9.44 -7.29
CA LEU A 181 7.06 -10.57 -6.46
C LEU A 181 6.13 -10.74 -5.26
N LEU A 182 5.80 -9.65 -4.58
CA LEU A 182 4.89 -9.67 -3.44
C LEU A 182 3.49 -10.11 -3.85
N ALA A 183 2.98 -9.58 -4.98
CA ALA A 183 1.70 -10.00 -5.52
C ALA A 183 1.68 -11.47 -5.90
N ASP A 184 2.75 -12.00 -6.51
CA ASP A 184 2.86 -13.43 -6.86
C ASP A 184 2.59 -14.33 -5.65
N VAL A 185 3.14 -14.01 -4.48
CA VAL A 185 3.00 -14.80 -3.26
C VAL A 185 1.92 -14.29 -2.29
N GLY A 186 1.13 -13.29 -2.71
CA GLY A 186 -0.01 -12.79 -1.95
C GLY A 186 0.34 -11.93 -0.74
N ILE A 187 1.57 -11.42 -0.65
CA ILE A 187 1.98 -10.47 0.37
C ILE A 187 1.45 -9.07 -0.03
N TRP A 188 0.76 -8.43 0.88
CA TRP A 188 0.31 -7.05 0.76
C TRP A 188 1.10 -6.15 1.71
N TYR A 189 1.08 -4.83 1.47
CA TYR A 189 1.74 -3.90 2.37
C TYR A 189 0.90 -2.64 2.61
N ARG A 190 1.21 -1.98 3.71
CA ARG A 190 0.67 -0.68 4.12
C ARG A 190 1.79 0.22 4.64
N PHE A 191 1.49 1.50 4.77
CA PHE A 191 2.37 2.47 5.38
C PHE A 191 1.86 2.85 6.76
N THR A 192 2.80 2.94 7.71
CA THR A 192 2.59 3.48 9.05
C THR A 192 3.62 4.58 9.29
N SER A 193 3.43 5.38 10.32
CA SER A 193 4.38 6.44 10.68
C SER A 193 4.98 6.17 12.05
N ASP A 194 6.30 6.20 12.16
CA ASP A 194 6.98 6.27 13.45
C ASP A 194 7.18 7.75 13.83
N GLU A 195 6.31 8.25 14.73
CA GLU A 195 6.38 9.66 15.18
C GLU A 195 7.67 9.99 15.94
N ARG A 196 8.28 9.02 16.61
CA ARG A 196 9.50 9.20 17.38
C ARG A 196 10.72 9.41 16.48
N LEU A 197 10.80 8.63 15.41
CA LEU A 197 11.88 8.73 14.42
C LEU A 197 11.57 9.74 13.32
N GLY A 198 10.29 10.07 13.12
CA GLY A 198 9.84 10.99 12.08
C GLY A 198 9.95 10.42 10.68
N ILE A 199 9.69 9.13 10.52
CA ILE A 199 9.81 8.38 9.26
C ILE A 199 8.51 7.67 8.90
N ASP A 200 8.34 7.37 7.61
CA ASP A 200 7.39 6.39 7.12
C ASP A 200 7.96 4.97 7.26
N VAL A 201 7.11 4.03 7.61
CA VAL A 201 7.47 2.62 7.74
C VAL A 201 6.56 1.81 6.82
N VAL A 202 7.15 0.99 5.94
CA VAL A 202 6.38 0.03 5.15
C VAL A 202 6.29 -1.31 5.89
N GLU A 203 5.07 -1.80 6.10
CA GLU A 203 4.80 -3.08 6.74
C GLU A 203 4.25 -4.07 5.72
N PHE A 204 4.97 -5.18 5.51
CA PHE A 204 4.62 -6.28 4.62
C PHE A 204 3.88 -7.37 5.40
N CYS A 205 2.70 -7.77 4.92
CA CYS A 205 1.78 -8.66 5.59
C CYS A 205 1.25 -9.74 4.63
N ASP A 206 0.92 -10.93 5.14
CA ASP A 206 0.42 -12.05 4.31
C ASP A 206 -0.88 -12.67 4.82
N ASP A 207 -1.44 -12.16 5.92
CA ASP A 207 -2.57 -12.76 6.63
C ASP A 207 -3.60 -11.70 7.05
N GLN A 208 -4.90 -12.07 7.10
CA GLN A 208 -5.99 -11.18 7.51
C GLN A 208 -5.96 -10.84 9.00
N ARG A 209 -5.29 -11.64 9.84
CA ARG A 209 -5.10 -11.36 11.27
C ARG A 209 -4.18 -10.17 11.53
N LEU A 210 -3.51 -9.68 10.50
CA LEU A 210 -2.58 -8.53 10.56
C LEU A 210 -3.27 -7.19 10.24
N TYR A 211 -4.56 -7.20 9.95
CA TYR A 211 -5.33 -5.95 9.87
C TYR A 211 -5.41 -5.28 11.24
N GLN A 212 -5.71 -3.98 11.24
CA GLN A 212 -5.92 -3.20 12.46
C GLN A 212 -7.43 -3.09 12.74
N PHE A 213 -7.88 -3.54 13.91
CA PHE A 213 -9.31 -3.70 14.23
C PHE A 213 -9.91 -2.60 15.12
N ASP A 214 -9.14 -1.59 15.50
CA ASP A 214 -9.52 -0.63 16.56
C ASP A 214 -10.38 0.55 16.07
N ILE A 215 -10.90 0.52 14.82
CA ILE A 215 -11.66 1.61 14.24
C ILE A 215 -13.14 1.32 14.24
N ALA A 216 -13.89 2.11 15.01
CA ALA A 216 -15.36 2.08 15.02
C ALA A 216 -15.89 3.49 14.78
N LEU A 217 -16.76 3.66 13.78
CA LEU A 217 -17.37 4.94 13.44
C LEU A 217 -18.92 4.79 13.32
N PRO A 218 -19.69 5.76 13.82
CA PRO A 218 -21.14 5.74 13.69
C PRO A 218 -21.54 6.01 12.23
N TYR A 219 -22.48 5.22 11.73
CA TYR A 219 -23.17 5.51 10.48
C TYR A 219 -24.22 6.59 10.71
N ARG A 220 -24.19 7.62 9.89
CA ARG A 220 -25.17 8.72 9.90
C ARG A 220 -25.67 8.96 8.49
N PRO A 221 -26.91 8.57 8.16
CA PRO A 221 -27.49 8.95 6.89
C PRO A 221 -27.56 10.48 6.81
N GLN A 222 -27.24 11.04 5.66
CA GLN A 222 -27.34 12.50 5.45
C GLN A 222 -28.82 12.93 5.54
N SER A 223 -29.23 13.37 6.69
CA SER A 223 -30.49 14.04 6.92
C SER A 223 -30.23 15.35 7.64
N GLY A 224 -30.09 16.45 6.88
CA GLY A 224 -30.06 17.81 7.42
C GLY A 224 -28.79 18.23 8.17
N LEU A 225 -28.71 19.50 8.47
CA LEU A 225 -27.67 20.31 9.08
C LEU A 225 -27.21 19.90 10.52
N GLY A 226 -26.74 18.70 10.72
CA GLY A 226 -26.25 18.25 12.03
C GLY A 226 -24.76 18.01 12.06
N SER A 227 -23.94 19.03 12.28
CA SER A 227 -22.53 18.85 12.67
C SER A 227 -22.46 18.42 14.12
N SER A 228 -22.31 17.11 14.39
CA SER A 228 -22.28 16.58 15.75
C SER A 228 -20.90 16.66 16.42
N GLY A 229 -19.88 17.19 15.79
CA GLY A 229 -18.52 17.24 16.33
C GLY A 229 -17.82 15.88 16.51
N GLN A 230 -18.48 14.78 16.12
CA GLN A 230 -17.91 13.43 16.11
C GLN A 230 -17.72 12.94 14.68
N ASP A 231 -16.61 12.25 14.44
CA ASP A 231 -16.37 11.58 13.17
C ASP A 231 -17.45 10.53 12.90
N ALA A 232 -17.85 10.42 11.64
CA ALA A 232 -18.92 9.52 11.20
C ALA A 232 -18.64 9.00 9.78
N VAL A 233 -19.42 8.00 9.39
CA VAL A 233 -19.47 7.50 8.02
C VAL A 233 -20.86 7.70 7.43
N TRP A 234 -20.91 8.01 6.14
CA TRP A 234 -22.15 8.18 5.38
C TRP A 234 -21.96 7.75 3.92
N HIS A 235 -23.01 7.79 3.11
CA HIS A 235 -23.01 7.32 1.72
C HIS A 235 -22.43 5.93 1.56
N LEU A 236 -22.76 5.03 2.48
CA LEU A 236 -22.29 3.64 2.40
C LEU A 236 -22.94 2.94 1.21
N GLN A 237 -22.13 2.36 0.35
CA GLN A 237 -22.52 1.63 -0.84
C GLN A 237 -21.90 0.25 -0.86
N SER A 238 -22.63 -0.72 -1.40
CA SER A 238 -22.11 -2.05 -1.68
C SER A 238 -22.41 -2.43 -3.13
N ASN A 239 -21.40 -2.92 -3.83
CA ASN A 239 -21.51 -3.44 -5.18
C ASN A 239 -21.19 -4.93 -5.17
N HIS A 240 -22.11 -5.75 -5.64
CA HIS A 240 -22.00 -7.19 -5.65
C HIS A 240 -21.99 -7.71 -7.09
N ARG A 241 -21.14 -8.67 -7.37
CA ARG A 241 -21.07 -9.33 -8.67
C ARG A 241 -20.83 -10.83 -8.54
N VAL A 242 -21.24 -11.58 -9.54
CA VAL A 242 -20.89 -13.00 -9.64
C VAL A 242 -19.41 -13.12 -9.99
N VAL A 243 -18.73 -14.01 -9.27
CA VAL A 243 -17.31 -14.32 -9.51
C VAL A 243 -17.14 -15.82 -9.65
N GLU A 244 -15.95 -16.25 -10.01
CA GLU A 244 -15.60 -17.66 -10.20
C GLU A 244 -15.79 -18.44 -8.90
N GLN A 245 -16.43 -19.60 -9.00
CA GLN A 245 -16.72 -20.50 -7.88
C GLN A 245 -15.50 -21.33 -7.50
N GLN A 246 -14.73 -21.75 -8.49
CA GLN A 246 -13.56 -22.60 -8.25
C GLN A 246 -12.41 -22.20 -9.18
N VAL A 247 -11.21 -22.52 -8.75
CA VAL A 247 -9.98 -22.32 -9.52
C VAL A 247 -9.34 -23.67 -9.80
N HIS A 248 -9.06 -23.92 -11.07
CA HIS A 248 -8.28 -25.06 -11.53
C HIS A 248 -6.91 -24.57 -11.97
N ILE A 249 -5.87 -25.15 -11.43
CA ILE A 249 -4.48 -24.84 -11.75
C ILE A 249 -3.80 -26.04 -12.39
N ARG A 250 -2.86 -25.76 -13.29
CA ARG A 250 -1.95 -26.75 -13.86
C ARG A 250 -0.57 -26.16 -14.10
N ALA A 251 0.45 -26.89 -13.73
CA ALA A 251 1.83 -26.56 -14.03
C ALA A 251 2.51 -27.67 -14.82
N TYR A 252 3.63 -27.34 -15.44
CA TYR A 252 4.53 -28.29 -16.08
C TYR A 252 5.83 -28.37 -15.27
N HIS A 253 6.25 -29.59 -14.94
CA HIS A 253 7.52 -29.80 -14.27
C HIS A 253 8.60 -30.07 -15.33
N PRO A 254 9.58 -29.17 -15.52
CA PRO A 254 10.54 -29.28 -16.62
C PRO A 254 11.50 -30.48 -16.49
N ARG A 255 11.68 -31.01 -15.28
CA ARG A 255 12.60 -32.12 -14.99
C ARG A 255 11.87 -33.48 -14.76
N ASP A 256 10.57 -33.45 -14.58
CA ASP A 256 9.74 -34.64 -14.37
C ASP A 256 8.45 -34.54 -15.17
N ALA A 257 8.51 -35.08 -16.38
CA ALA A 257 7.35 -35.09 -17.30
C ALA A 257 6.16 -35.96 -16.79
N GLY A 258 6.40 -36.83 -15.80
CA GLY A 258 5.39 -37.66 -15.18
C GLY A 258 4.69 -37.00 -13.98
N ALA A 259 5.15 -35.85 -13.53
CA ALA A 259 4.58 -35.16 -12.38
C ALA A 259 3.14 -34.69 -12.64
N HIS A 260 2.22 -35.11 -11.79
CA HIS A 260 0.82 -34.67 -11.83
C HIS A 260 0.68 -33.37 -11.04
N LEU A 261 0.82 -32.24 -11.74
CA LEU A 261 0.73 -30.87 -11.16
C LEU A 261 -0.59 -30.20 -11.60
N SER A 262 -1.71 -30.86 -11.32
CA SER A 262 -3.05 -30.34 -11.62
C SER A 262 -3.91 -30.43 -10.35
N GLY A 263 -4.55 -29.36 -9.97
CA GLY A 263 -5.40 -29.31 -8.78
C GLY A 263 -6.49 -28.25 -8.89
N GLU A 264 -7.51 -28.39 -8.06
CA GLU A 264 -8.63 -27.45 -8.00
C GLU A 264 -8.92 -27.06 -6.54
N ILE A 265 -9.38 -25.84 -6.35
CA ILE A 265 -9.79 -25.31 -5.06
C ILE A 265 -11.09 -24.55 -5.17
N ASP A 266 -11.98 -24.75 -4.20
CA ASP A 266 -13.18 -23.97 -3.98
C ASP A 266 -13.20 -23.47 -2.53
N GLN A 267 -13.01 -22.16 -2.33
CA GLN A 267 -13.10 -21.50 -1.04
C GLN A 267 -14.45 -20.78 -0.86
N SER A 268 -15.32 -20.82 -1.86
CA SER A 268 -16.66 -20.22 -1.79
C SER A 268 -17.54 -20.97 -0.79
N ARG A 269 -17.22 -22.25 -0.54
CA ARG A 269 -17.97 -23.14 0.38
C ARG A 269 -19.48 -23.13 0.10
N GLY A 270 -19.86 -23.04 -1.17
CA GLY A 270 -21.25 -22.98 -1.61
C GLY A 270 -21.92 -21.61 -1.38
N ALA A 271 -21.14 -20.55 -1.17
CA ALA A 271 -21.69 -19.20 -1.08
C ALA A 271 -22.44 -18.80 -2.35
N SER A 272 -23.56 -18.13 -2.21
CA SER A 272 -24.30 -17.58 -3.34
C SER A 272 -23.48 -16.49 -4.04
N GLY A 273 -23.68 -16.32 -5.35
CA GLY A 273 -22.97 -15.30 -6.14
C GLY A 273 -21.63 -15.77 -6.67
N THR A 274 -21.42 -17.08 -6.75
CA THR A 274 -20.28 -17.69 -7.45
C THR A 274 -20.77 -18.61 -8.56
N TYR A 275 -20.02 -18.68 -9.68
CA TYR A 275 -20.36 -19.54 -10.81
C TYR A 275 -19.13 -19.81 -11.68
N GLY A 276 -19.02 -21.04 -12.17
CA GLY A 276 -18.00 -21.43 -13.15
C GLY A 276 -16.62 -21.69 -12.56
N GLU A 277 -15.71 -22.02 -13.44
CA GLU A 277 -14.32 -22.39 -13.15
C GLU A 277 -13.34 -21.45 -13.84
N ALA A 278 -12.34 -20.98 -13.11
CA ALA A 278 -11.19 -20.29 -13.67
C ALA A 278 -10.03 -21.28 -13.85
N TYR A 279 -9.55 -21.44 -15.07
CA TYR A 279 -8.40 -22.31 -15.37
C TYR A 279 -7.12 -21.47 -15.52
N HIS A 280 -6.08 -21.84 -14.76
CA HIS A 280 -4.77 -21.21 -14.80
C HIS A 280 -3.68 -22.23 -15.14
N TYR A 281 -2.94 -21.95 -16.20
CA TYR A 281 -1.82 -22.77 -16.66
C TYR A 281 -0.48 -22.07 -16.44
N ALA A 282 0.57 -22.88 -16.25
CA ALA A 282 1.95 -22.41 -16.10
C ALA A 282 2.21 -21.55 -14.83
N GLU A 283 1.52 -21.86 -13.75
CA GLU A 283 1.87 -21.30 -12.43
C GLU A 283 3.26 -21.81 -12.00
N PRO A 284 4.02 -21.02 -11.23
CA PRO A 284 5.44 -21.28 -10.97
C PRO A 284 5.67 -22.27 -9.81
N TYR A 285 4.96 -23.38 -9.77
CA TYR A 285 5.15 -24.40 -8.74
C TYR A 285 5.64 -25.73 -9.32
N THR A 286 6.45 -26.43 -8.55
CA THR A 286 6.98 -27.76 -8.84
C THR A 286 6.42 -28.84 -7.90
N THR A 287 5.68 -28.43 -6.87
CA THR A 287 5.01 -29.32 -5.90
C THR A 287 3.57 -28.88 -5.75
N LEU A 288 2.63 -29.83 -5.89
CA LEU A 288 1.21 -29.53 -5.76
C LEU A 288 0.82 -29.19 -4.32
N GLY A 289 1.45 -29.83 -3.33
CA GLY A 289 1.10 -29.74 -1.93
C GLY A 289 -0.06 -30.66 -1.53
N ASP A 290 -0.48 -30.59 -0.28
CA ASP A 290 -1.60 -31.38 0.24
C ASP A 290 -2.89 -30.56 0.20
N ARG A 291 -3.95 -31.15 -0.34
CA ARG A 291 -5.28 -30.54 -0.39
C ARG A 291 -5.97 -30.48 0.98
N LEU A 292 -5.59 -31.36 1.90
CA LEU A 292 -6.17 -31.40 3.26
C LEU A 292 -5.77 -30.19 4.07
N ASP A 293 -4.66 -29.53 3.72
CA ASP A 293 -4.14 -28.32 4.40
C ASP A 293 -4.86 -27.02 3.98
N GLN A 294 -6.02 -27.13 3.29
CA GLN A 294 -6.73 -25.97 2.73
C GLN A 294 -7.12 -24.90 3.77
N ASP A 295 -7.30 -25.29 5.01
CA ASP A 295 -7.86 -24.38 6.00
C ASP A 295 -6.81 -23.56 6.76
N GLU A 296 -5.59 -24.05 7.01
CA GLU A 296 -4.63 -23.32 7.85
C GLU A 296 -3.17 -23.32 7.38
N ASP A 297 -2.62 -24.43 6.86
CA ASP A 297 -1.16 -24.63 6.69
C ASP A 297 -0.71 -25.04 5.27
N LEU A 298 -1.29 -24.45 4.23
CA LEU A 298 -0.81 -24.71 2.87
C LEU A 298 0.70 -24.43 2.78
N LEU A 299 1.43 -25.41 2.25
CA LEU A 299 2.85 -25.23 1.94
C LEU A 299 3.02 -24.03 0.99
N SER A 300 3.76 -23.03 1.46
CA SER A 300 4.00 -21.82 0.68
C SER A 300 4.60 -22.14 -0.69
N GLU A 301 4.09 -21.47 -1.73
CA GLU A 301 4.48 -21.63 -3.12
C GLU A 301 4.20 -23.04 -3.70
N SER A 302 3.33 -23.82 -3.06
CA SER A 302 2.76 -25.05 -3.65
C SER A 302 1.64 -24.74 -4.66
N GLY A 303 1.18 -25.74 -5.41
CA GLY A 303 0.07 -25.59 -6.33
C GLY A 303 -1.21 -25.09 -5.65
N TYR A 304 -1.61 -25.73 -4.56
CA TYR A 304 -2.79 -25.31 -3.80
C TYR A 304 -2.65 -23.94 -3.17
N PHE A 305 -1.46 -23.53 -2.75
CA PHE A 305 -1.18 -22.15 -2.30
C PHE A 305 -1.49 -21.14 -3.41
N TYR A 306 -0.98 -21.33 -4.62
CA TYR A 306 -1.26 -20.44 -5.75
C TYR A 306 -2.73 -20.45 -6.16
N ALA A 307 -3.38 -21.63 -6.16
CA ALA A 307 -4.81 -21.73 -6.43
C ALA A 307 -5.63 -20.93 -5.44
N ARG A 308 -5.29 -21.00 -4.13
CA ARG A 308 -5.93 -20.22 -3.09
C ARG A 308 -5.78 -18.72 -3.32
N LEU A 309 -4.58 -18.25 -3.60
CA LEU A 309 -4.33 -16.82 -3.86
C LEU A 309 -5.12 -16.34 -5.10
N ARG A 310 -5.24 -17.17 -6.12
CA ARG A 310 -6.07 -16.87 -7.31
C ARG A 310 -7.53 -16.73 -6.93
N HIS A 311 -8.04 -17.68 -6.17
CA HIS A 311 -9.45 -17.69 -5.76
C HIS A 311 -9.78 -16.54 -4.80
N GLU A 312 -8.90 -16.23 -3.84
CA GLU A 312 -9.07 -15.08 -2.95
C GLU A 312 -9.19 -13.75 -3.72
N ARG A 313 -8.46 -13.57 -4.84
CA ARG A 313 -8.61 -12.39 -5.70
C ARG A 313 -10.00 -12.29 -6.34
N TYR A 314 -10.56 -13.41 -6.79
CA TYR A 314 -11.94 -13.43 -7.29
C TYR A 314 -12.94 -13.11 -6.19
N LEU A 315 -12.82 -13.74 -5.03
CA LEU A 315 -13.68 -13.48 -3.88
C LEU A 315 -13.58 -12.04 -3.38
N ASN A 316 -12.40 -11.44 -3.35
CA ASN A 316 -12.21 -10.02 -3.02
C ASN A 316 -12.94 -9.09 -4.01
N ALA A 317 -13.13 -9.54 -5.23
CA ALA A 317 -13.85 -8.79 -6.25
C ALA A 317 -15.36 -8.99 -6.21
N GLN A 318 -15.88 -9.97 -5.46
CA GLN A 318 -17.29 -10.30 -5.37
C GLN A 318 -18.11 -9.17 -4.74
N THR A 319 -17.59 -8.60 -3.65
CA THR A 319 -18.26 -7.49 -2.94
C THR A 319 -17.29 -6.36 -2.74
N GLN A 320 -17.62 -5.20 -3.29
CA GLN A 320 -16.89 -3.97 -3.12
C GLN A 320 -17.72 -3.01 -2.28
N LEU A 321 -17.11 -2.48 -1.24
CA LEU A 321 -17.73 -1.52 -0.33
C LEU A 321 -17.11 -0.15 -0.54
N SER A 322 -17.90 0.89 -0.39
CA SER A 322 -17.43 2.27 -0.39
C SER A 322 -18.24 3.16 0.51
N GLY A 323 -17.70 4.29 0.87
CA GLY A 323 -18.37 5.28 1.69
C GLY A 323 -17.54 6.54 1.86
N ILE A 324 -18.08 7.47 2.61
CA ILE A 324 -17.45 8.75 2.91
C ILE A 324 -17.34 8.87 4.43
N THR A 325 -16.25 9.49 4.89
CA THR A 325 -16.02 9.77 6.32
C THR A 325 -15.41 11.15 6.55
N SER A 326 -15.64 11.71 7.73
CA SER A 326 -14.91 12.89 8.24
C SER A 326 -13.64 12.53 9.01
N SER A 327 -13.41 11.24 9.27
CA SER A 327 -12.29 10.80 10.09
C SER A 327 -10.96 10.96 9.35
N ALA A 328 -10.03 11.68 9.97
CA ALA A 328 -8.66 11.83 9.50
C ALA A 328 -7.77 10.62 9.85
N THR A 329 -8.26 9.70 10.72
CA THR A 329 -7.48 8.57 11.22
C THR A 329 -7.67 7.28 10.46
N LEU A 330 -8.66 7.25 9.55
CA LEU A 330 -8.89 6.07 8.71
C LEU A 330 -7.71 5.87 7.74
N ALA A 331 -7.26 4.62 7.57
CA ALA A 331 -6.13 4.27 6.72
C ALA A 331 -6.31 2.87 6.09
N PRO A 332 -5.66 2.58 4.95
CA PRO A 332 -5.64 1.24 4.36
C PRO A 332 -5.09 0.19 5.31
N GLY A 333 -5.70 -1.00 5.31
CA GLY A 333 -5.36 -2.11 6.22
C GLY A 333 -6.03 -2.06 7.59
N GLN A 334 -6.90 -1.08 7.82
CA GLN A 334 -7.79 -1.04 8.99
C GLN A 334 -9.12 -1.73 8.68
N VAL A 335 -9.72 -2.34 9.69
CA VAL A 335 -11.09 -2.88 9.64
C VAL A 335 -12.03 -1.86 10.30
N LEU A 336 -12.84 -1.22 9.49
CA LEU A 336 -13.83 -0.27 9.95
C LEU A 336 -15.08 -1.03 10.42
N HIS A 337 -15.40 -0.90 11.70
CA HIS A 337 -16.68 -1.31 12.27
C HIS A 337 -17.66 -0.14 12.27
N THR A 338 -18.83 -0.34 11.71
CA THR A 338 -19.88 0.68 11.65
C THR A 338 -20.96 0.42 12.71
N THR A 339 -21.37 1.47 13.41
CA THR A 339 -22.47 1.42 14.39
C THR A 339 -23.65 2.28 13.92
N GLY A 340 -24.84 2.08 14.48
CA GLY A 340 -25.98 2.94 14.17
C GLY A 340 -26.81 2.52 12.95
N GLY A 341 -26.92 1.21 12.66
CA GLY A 341 -27.83 0.71 11.63
C GLY A 341 -27.29 0.82 10.20
N ALA A 342 -26.00 0.62 10.01
CA ALA A 342 -25.37 0.54 8.70
C ALA A 342 -25.93 -0.62 7.86
N PRO A 343 -25.81 -0.58 6.51
CA PRO A 343 -26.22 -1.67 5.64
C PRO A 343 -25.57 -3.00 6.01
N GLN A 344 -26.29 -4.12 5.84
CA GLN A 344 -25.86 -5.46 6.23
C GLN A 344 -24.49 -5.87 5.65
N ALA A 345 -24.15 -5.40 4.46
CA ALA A 345 -22.86 -5.70 3.82
C ALA A 345 -21.63 -5.20 4.64
N PHE A 346 -21.82 -4.26 5.57
CA PHE A 346 -20.79 -3.72 6.45
C PHE A 346 -20.74 -4.42 7.81
N THR A 347 -21.66 -5.35 8.10
CA THR A 347 -21.75 -6.03 9.41
C THR A 347 -20.48 -6.81 9.79
N PRO A 348 -19.80 -7.53 8.87
CA PRO A 348 -18.56 -8.22 9.21
C PRO A 348 -17.38 -7.28 9.53
N GLY A 349 -17.53 -6.00 9.23
CA GLY A 349 -16.46 -5.01 9.15
C GLY A 349 -16.02 -4.77 7.70
N ALA A 350 -15.47 -3.62 7.44
CA ALA A 350 -14.97 -3.22 6.12
C ALA A 350 -13.45 -3.04 6.17
N VAL A 351 -12.70 -3.91 5.48
CA VAL A 351 -11.26 -3.78 5.32
C VAL A 351 -10.98 -2.65 4.33
N ILE A 352 -10.41 -1.57 4.80
CA ILE A 352 -10.09 -0.41 3.96
C ILE A 352 -8.95 -0.79 3.00
N THR A 353 -9.24 -0.77 1.72
CA THR A 353 -8.26 -1.06 0.65
C THR A 353 -7.73 0.19 -0.02
N GLY A 354 -8.52 1.28 0.01
CA GLY A 354 -8.14 2.56 -0.56
C GLY A 354 -8.83 3.73 0.11
N LEU A 355 -8.18 4.89 0.07
CA LEU A 355 -8.65 6.12 0.68
C LEU A 355 -8.23 7.31 -0.18
N THR A 356 -9.19 8.18 -0.49
CA THR A 356 -8.94 9.50 -1.08
C THR A 356 -9.38 10.56 -0.09
N THR A 357 -8.44 11.35 0.42
CA THR A 357 -8.70 12.37 1.44
C THR A 357 -8.48 13.75 0.84
N THR A 358 -9.45 14.64 1.03
CA THR A 358 -9.38 16.03 0.57
C THR A 358 -9.75 16.99 1.70
N ALA A 359 -9.08 18.12 1.76
CA ALA A 359 -9.48 19.26 2.56
C ALA A 359 -8.92 20.56 1.97
N ALA A 360 -9.60 21.66 2.25
CA ALA A 360 -9.12 22.99 1.94
C ALA A 360 -9.36 23.92 3.14
N ARG A 361 -8.76 25.11 3.11
CA ARG A 361 -8.89 26.10 4.18
C ARG A 361 -10.35 26.51 4.45
N ASP A 362 -11.16 26.52 3.41
CA ASP A 362 -12.59 26.86 3.40
C ASP A 362 -13.53 25.65 3.45
N SER A 363 -13.00 24.44 3.42
CA SER A 363 -13.77 23.20 3.46
C SER A 363 -13.27 22.24 4.53
N SER A 364 -14.19 21.43 5.06
CA SER A 364 -13.87 20.37 6.02
C SER A 364 -13.16 19.22 5.34
N LEU A 365 -12.35 18.48 6.11
CA LEU A 365 -11.77 17.22 5.68
C LEU A 365 -12.88 16.21 5.35
N VAL A 366 -12.77 15.61 4.19
CA VAL A 366 -13.62 14.52 3.71
C VAL A 366 -12.72 13.44 3.12
N ALA A 367 -12.96 12.19 3.51
CA ALA A 367 -12.28 11.04 2.94
C ALA A 367 -13.29 10.09 2.32
N THR A 368 -13.08 9.71 1.06
CA THR A 368 -13.81 8.64 0.38
C THR A 368 -13.00 7.36 0.48
N PHE A 369 -13.60 6.30 0.99
CA PHE A 369 -12.92 5.03 1.13
C PHE A 369 -13.47 3.95 0.21
N GLN A 370 -12.60 3.03 -0.16
CA GLN A 370 -12.90 1.75 -0.81
C GLN A 370 -12.53 0.63 0.15
N ALA A 371 -13.34 -0.42 0.19
CA ALA A 371 -13.14 -1.52 1.10
C ALA A 371 -13.69 -2.84 0.53
N ILE A 372 -13.32 -3.92 1.17
CA ILE A 372 -13.91 -5.25 1.00
C ILE A 372 -14.48 -5.72 2.34
N PRO A 373 -15.49 -6.59 2.38
CA PRO A 373 -15.96 -7.18 3.63
C PRO A 373 -14.82 -7.94 4.33
N TYR A 374 -14.70 -7.77 5.64
CA TYR A 374 -13.80 -8.61 6.42
C TYR A 374 -14.24 -10.07 6.38
N SER A 375 -13.28 -10.96 6.25
CA SER A 375 -13.45 -12.41 6.34
C SER A 375 -12.32 -13.00 7.17
N ASP A 376 -12.63 -14.00 7.97
CA ASP A 376 -11.65 -14.79 8.72
C ASP A 376 -10.92 -15.84 7.87
N THR A 377 -11.44 -16.12 6.67
CA THR A 377 -10.90 -17.15 5.75
C THR A 377 -10.34 -16.61 4.44
N VAL A 378 -10.72 -15.38 4.05
CA VAL A 378 -10.29 -14.75 2.78
C VAL A 378 -9.52 -13.48 3.08
N CYS A 379 -8.25 -13.43 2.68
CA CYS A 379 -7.40 -12.27 2.85
C CYS A 379 -7.44 -11.37 1.60
N PHE A 380 -7.20 -10.07 1.77
CA PHE A 380 -6.89 -9.19 0.65
C PHE A 380 -5.64 -9.68 -0.08
N ARG A 381 -5.69 -9.75 -1.41
CA ARG A 381 -4.53 -10.08 -2.23
C ARG A 381 -4.30 -9.00 -3.29
N PRO A 382 -3.07 -8.49 -3.40
CA PRO A 382 -2.73 -7.53 -4.45
C PRO A 382 -3.02 -8.08 -5.83
N ALA A 383 -3.39 -7.19 -6.75
CA ALA A 383 -3.55 -7.57 -8.16
C ALA A 383 -2.21 -8.02 -8.75
N LEU A 384 -2.24 -9.10 -9.53
CA LEU A 384 -1.04 -9.60 -10.20
C LEU A 384 -0.55 -8.57 -11.22
N GLN A 385 0.75 -8.36 -11.22
CA GLN A 385 1.42 -7.51 -12.18
C GLN A 385 1.86 -8.31 -13.40
N PRO A 386 1.84 -7.71 -14.61
CA PRO A 386 2.34 -8.37 -15.81
C PRO A 386 3.80 -8.79 -15.65
N LYS A 387 4.13 -10.04 -15.99
CA LYS A 387 5.52 -10.48 -16.05
C LYS A 387 6.18 -9.91 -17.30
N PRO A 388 7.41 -9.39 -17.19
CA PRO A 388 8.14 -8.95 -18.37
C PRO A 388 8.31 -10.10 -19.37
N GLN A 389 8.12 -9.79 -20.65
CA GLN A 389 8.33 -10.74 -21.73
C GLN A 389 9.56 -10.33 -22.52
N ILE A 390 10.46 -11.28 -22.74
CA ILE A 390 11.62 -11.10 -23.60
C ILE A 390 11.19 -11.38 -25.03
N ALA A 391 11.14 -10.31 -25.86
CA ALA A 391 10.85 -10.44 -27.29
C ALA A 391 12.13 -10.81 -28.06
N GLY A 392 12.15 -11.99 -28.64
CA GLY A 392 13.28 -12.46 -29.44
C GLY A 392 14.38 -13.14 -28.62
N THR A 393 15.63 -13.00 -29.05
CA THR A 393 16.82 -13.59 -28.43
C THR A 393 17.65 -12.55 -27.68
N VAL A 394 18.22 -12.95 -26.56
CA VAL A 394 19.15 -12.13 -25.77
C VAL A 394 20.53 -12.74 -25.90
N PRO A 395 21.56 -11.95 -26.34
CA PRO A 395 22.91 -12.45 -26.37
C PRO A 395 23.41 -12.71 -24.94
N ALA A 396 24.02 -13.88 -24.71
CA ALA A 396 24.59 -14.26 -23.45
C ALA A 396 26.05 -14.70 -23.63
N ARG A 397 26.84 -14.51 -22.60
CA ARG A 397 28.20 -15.02 -22.54
C ARG A 397 28.26 -16.12 -21.47
N VAL A 398 28.67 -17.30 -21.90
CA VAL A 398 28.96 -18.38 -20.95
C VAL A 398 30.22 -18.02 -20.16
N THR A 399 30.14 -18.12 -18.85
CA THR A 399 31.25 -17.83 -17.93
C THR A 399 31.59 -19.06 -17.09
N SER A 400 32.78 -19.10 -16.52
CA SER A 400 33.18 -20.13 -15.57
C SER A 400 33.56 -19.45 -14.23
N PRO A 401 33.38 -20.12 -13.08
CA PRO A 401 33.90 -19.68 -11.79
C PRO A 401 35.40 -19.73 -11.72
N GLN A 402 36.07 -20.44 -12.64
CA GLN A 402 37.51 -20.49 -12.73
C GLN A 402 38.06 -19.41 -13.69
N ALA A 403 39.02 -18.63 -13.22
CA ALA A 403 39.65 -17.61 -14.06
C ALA A 403 40.40 -18.26 -15.23
N ASN A 404 40.20 -17.72 -16.45
CA ASN A 404 40.80 -18.21 -17.69
C ASN A 404 40.48 -19.65 -18.08
N ASP A 405 39.30 -20.14 -17.64
CA ASP A 405 38.80 -21.42 -18.10
C ASP A 405 38.46 -21.34 -19.60
N PRO A 406 39.04 -22.13 -20.47
CA PRO A 406 38.72 -22.15 -21.90
C PRO A 406 37.38 -22.81 -22.20
N TYR A 407 36.77 -23.50 -21.23
CA TYR A 407 35.54 -24.21 -21.39
C TYR A 407 34.39 -23.48 -20.68
N GLY A 408 33.22 -23.49 -21.26
CA GLY A 408 32.01 -23.01 -20.59
C GLY A 408 31.68 -23.91 -19.39
N HIS A 409 31.34 -23.29 -18.28
CA HIS A 409 30.86 -24.03 -17.11
C HIS A 409 29.48 -24.65 -17.38
N ILE A 410 29.34 -25.93 -17.09
CA ILE A 410 28.08 -26.65 -17.09
C ILE A 410 27.92 -27.26 -15.70
N ASP A 411 26.81 -26.98 -15.03
CA ASP A 411 26.56 -27.55 -13.72
C ASP A 411 26.10 -29.03 -13.80
N LEU A 412 25.90 -29.67 -12.63
CA LEU A 412 25.48 -31.06 -12.54
C LEU A 412 24.10 -31.36 -13.16
N GLU A 413 23.33 -30.31 -13.44
CA GLU A 413 21.99 -30.38 -14.02
C GLU A 413 21.97 -29.99 -15.52
N GLY A 414 23.17 -29.77 -16.11
CA GLY A 414 23.32 -29.44 -17.51
C GLY A 414 23.00 -27.98 -17.87
N ARG A 415 23.00 -27.04 -16.90
CA ARG A 415 22.78 -25.61 -17.13
C ARG A 415 24.10 -24.90 -17.35
N TYR A 416 24.11 -23.87 -18.20
CA TYR A 416 25.26 -23.02 -18.52
C TYR A 416 24.88 -21.52 -18.48
#